data_44b6a530b0807249f8078c193effeca9
#
_entry.id   44b6a530b0807249f8078c193effeca9
#
_cell.length_a   1.000
_cell.length_b   1.000
_cell.length_c   1.000
_cell.angle_alpha   90.00
_cell.angle_beta   90.00
_cell.angle_gamma   90.00
#
_symmetry.space_group_name_H-M   'P 1'
#
loop_
_entity.id
_entity.type
_entity.pdbx_description
1 polymer ?
#
loop_
_entity_poly.entity_id
_entity_poly.type
_entity_poly.pdbx_seq_one_letter_code
_entity_poly.pdbx_strand_id
1 'polypeptide(L)'
;PGAESFRSMSLHQLMADCALRCGVKDAHRLSPDELWKEMAMQSRGQFADTNSFVSIINSTLHATIARAYATAPTTYQYWTSTGSNPDFKKVTRYRLAATGEMQEIPENGEFKSVSGMDEGVDTSLKTYGKRFGFSRQTILNDDLGTVSRLITAQVRSNQRFINQKCYEALTKNAKIFDGKALFDNSHNNLFTGAEPSIASFNEMIVAMAKQKDINNKDVLNIKPRFVLAPVA
;
A
#
# COMPACT_ATOMS: atom_id res chain seq x y z
N PRO A 1 26.04 12.87 -6.43
CA PRO A 1 26.37 14.25 -6.06
C PRO A 1 25.70 15.19 -7.07
N GLY A 2 24.49 15.62 -6.90
CA GLY A 2 23.79 16.51 -7.83
C GLY A 2 22.39 16.88 -7.41
N ALA A 3 21.66 15.93 -6.80
CA ALA A 3 20.27 16.18 -6.40
C ALA A 3 20.14 17.05 -5.13
N GLU A 4 21.20 17.16 -4.33
CA GLU A 4 21.18 17.98 -3.11
C GLU A 4 21.31 19.47 -3.39
N SER A 5 21.98 19.87 -4.47
CA SER A 5 22.13 21.28 -4.88
C SER A 5 20.80 21.93 -5.29
N PHE A 6 19.81 21.13 -5.69
CA PHE A 6 18.48 21.61 -6.12
C PHE A 6 17.45 21.68 -4.98
N ARG A 7 17.83 21.30 -3.76
CA ARG A 7 16.89 21.11 -2.64
C ARG A 7 16.26 22.40 -2.11
N SER A 8 16.94 23.55 -2.34
CA SER A 8 16.52 24.87 -1.88
C SER A 8 16.21 25.85 -3.02
N MET A 9 16.26 25.39 -4.26
CA MET A 9 16.02 26.25 -5.41
C MET A 9 14.51 26.46 -5.63
N SER A 10 14.15 27.70 -5.97
CA SER A 10 12.80 27.99 -6.43
C SER A 10 12.55 27.38 -7.83
N LEU A 11 11.28 27.22 -8.22
CA LEU A 11 10.95 26.74 -9.56
C LEU A 11 11.54 27.65 -10.63
N HIS A 12 11.50 28.95 -10.41
CA HIS A 12 12.09 29.93 -11.31
C HIS A 12 13.61 29.74 -11.46
N GLN A 13 14.33 29.51 -10.37
CA GLN A 13 15.77 29.21 -10.40
C GLN A 13 16.06 27.91 -11.11
N LEU A 14 15.25 26.88 -10.89
CA LEU A 14 15.39 25.59 -11.58
C LEU A 14 15.12 25.75 -13.10
N MET A 15 14.09 26.51 -13.47
CA MET A 15 13.82 26.84 -14.88
C MET A 15 14.95 27.63 -15.51
N ALA A 16 15.51 28.61 -14.81
CA ALA A 16 16.62 29.41 -15.28
C ALA A 16 17.89 28.56 -15.47
N ASP A 17 18.20 27.65 -14.53
CA ASP A 17 19.33 26.73 -14.67
C ASP A 17 19.16 25.75 -15.84
N CYS A 18 17.95 25.25 -16.04
CA CYS A 18 17.63 24.43 -17.21
C CYS A 18 17.76 25.23 -18.51
N ALA A 19 17.27 26.46 -18.54
CA ALA A 19 17.37 27.33 -19.71
C ALA A 19 18.83 27.69 -20.04
N LEU A 20 19.67 27.94 -19.03
CA LEU A 20 21.13 28.13 -19.23
C LEU A 20 21.79 26.90 -19.85
N ARG A 21 21.46 25.71 -19.37
CA ARG A 21 21.97 24.44 -19.94
C ARG A 21 21.50 24.23 -21.37
N CYS A 22 20.32 24.78 -21.71
CA CYS A 22 19.78 24.79 -23.07
C CYS A 22 20.35 25.91 -23.95
N GLY A 23 21.29 26.74 -23.44
CA GLY A 23 21.95 27.79 -24.21
C GLY A 23 21.28 29.15 -24.19
N VAL A 24 20.26 29.35 -23.36
CA VAL A 24 19.64 30.67 -23.15
C VAL A 24 20.57 31.55 -22.36
N LYS A 25 21.03 32.64 -22.93
CA LYS A 25 21.88 33.60 -22.23
C LYS A 25 21.06 34.41 -21.25
N ASP A 26 21.69 34.73 -20.09
CA ASP A 26 21.07 35.57 -19.04
C ASP A 26 19.73 35.06 -18.47
N ALA A 27 19.49 33.76 -18.50
CA ALA A 27 18.24 33.14 -18.08
C ALA A 27 17.80 33.53 -16.65
N HIS A 28 18.72 33.84 -15.73
CA HIS A 28 18.41 34.29 -14.37
C HIS A 28 17.80 35.68 -14.29
N ARG A 29 17.91 36.48 -15.35
CA ARG A 29 17.35 37.85 -15.42
C ARG A 29 15.99 37.91 -16.10
N LEU A 30 15.59 36.84 -16.78
CA LEU A 30 14.34 36.73 -17.49
C LEU A 30 13.18 36.46 -16.52
N SER A 31 12.05 37.07 -16.79
CA SER A 31 10.82 36.71 -16.07
C SER A 31 10.39 35.28 -16.40
N PRO A 32 9.58 34.63 -15.55
CA PRO A 32 9.09 33.27 -15.81
C PRO A 32 8.39 33.10 -17.17
N ASP A 33 7.66 34.12 -17.61
CA ASP A 33 6.98 34.12 -18.92
C ASP A 33 7.94 34.25 -20.10
N GLU A 34 9.00 35.06 -19.95
CA GLU A 34 10.04 35.18 -20.96
C GLU A 34 10.88 33.92 -21.04
N LEU A 35 11.24 33.31 -19.91
CA LEU A 35 11.91 32.02 -19.88
C LEU A 35 11.12 30.93 -20.62
N TRP A 36 9.80 30.88 -20.41
CA TRP A 36 8.93 29.96 -21.13
C TRP A 36 8.93 30.21 -22.66
N LYS A 37 8.89 31.49 -23.06
CA LYS A 37 8.93 31.87 -24.48
C LYS A 37 10.27 31.49 -25.12
N GLU A 38 11.37 31.83 -24.46
CA GLU A 38 12.72 31.51 -24.95
C GLU A 38 12.97 29.99 -25.01
N MET A 39 12.59 29.25 -23.99
CA MET A 39 12.66 27.78 -24.02
C MET A 39 11.79 27.18 -25.13
N ALA A 40 10.60 27.72 -25.35
CA ALA A 40 9.71 27.27 -26.43
C ALA A 40 10.20 27.66 -27.82
N MET A 41 10.92 28.77 -27.97
CA MET A 41 11.52 29.21 -29.24
C MET A 41 12.78 28.41 -29.57
N GLN A 42 13.62 28.11 -28.60
CA GLN A 42 14.82 27.30 -28.82
C GLN A 42 14.49 25.82 -29.07
N SER A 43 13.38 25.30 -28.55
CA SER A 43 12.93 23.94 -28.88
C SER A 43 12.56 23.74 -30.35
N ARG A 44 12.42 24.81 -31.12
CA ARG A 44 12.21 24.75 -32.60
C ARG A 44 13.48 24.56 -33.41
N GLY A 45 14.65 24.69 -32.79
CA GLY A 45 15.94 24.70 -33.53
C GLY A 45 16.92 23.58 -33.22
N GLN A 46 17.02 23.08 -32.00
CA GLN A 46 17.88 21.96 -31.61
C GLN A 46 17.49 21.42 -30.23
N PHE A 47 17.04 20.19 -30.15
CA PHE A 47 17.11 19.16 -29.09
C PHE A 47 17.28 19.58 -27.60
N ALA A 48 16.88 20.75 -27.20
CA ALA A 48 16.71 21.10 -25.81
C ALA A 48 15.24 20.96 -25.47
N ASP A 49 14.92 19.79 -25.10
CA ASP A 49 13.58 19.24 -25.04
C ASP A 49 12.83 19.83 -23.83
N THR A 50 11.65 20.37 -24.05
CA THR A 50 10.62 20.54 -23.02
C THR A 50 10.45 19.23 -22.21
N ASN A 51 10.80 18.11 -22.78
CA ASN A 51 10.87 16.80 -22.15
C ASN A 51 11.94 16.74 -21.02
N SER A 52 13.05 17.44 -21.13
CA SER A 52 14.09 17.45 -20.08
C SER A 52 13.59 18.12 -18.79
N PHE A 53 12.87 19.25 -18.91
CA PHE A 53 12.27 19.92 -17.78
C PHE A 53 11.14 19.08 -17.17
N VAL A 54 10.28 18.53 -18.02
CA VAL A 54 9.21 17.60 -17.57
C VAL A 54 9.81 16.38 -16.89
N SER A 55 10.91 15.83 -17.40
CA SER A 55 11.56 14.67 -16.78
C SER A 55 12.20 14.99 -15.42
N ILE A 56 12.80 16.18 -15.27
CA ILE A 56 13.35 16.64 -13.98
C ILE A 56 12.23 16.84 -12.95
N ILE A 57 11.13 17.50 -13.34
CA ILE A 57 9.96 17.63 -12.46
C ILE A 57 9.43 16.26 -12.08
N ASN A 58 9.24 15.37 -13.04
CA ASN A 58 8.73 14.03 -12.78
C ASN A 58 9.66 13.27 -11.81
N SER A 59 10.96 13.28 -12.01
CA SER A 59 11.91 12.60 -11.12
C SER A 59 11.89 13.19 -9.69
N THR A 60 11.78 14.51 -9.57
CA THR A 60 11.66 15.19 -8.26
C THR A 60 10.35 14.85 -7.56
N LEU A 61 9.25 14.83 -8.32
CA LEU A 61 7.94 14.42 -7.82
C LEU A 61 7.95 12.96 -7.37
N HIS A 62 8.53 12.06 -8.16
CA HIS A 62 8.67 10.65 -7.79
C HIS A 62 9.48 10.48 -6.50
N ALA A 63 10.59 11.19 -6.33
CA ALA A 63 11.39 11.15 -5.11
C ALA A 63 10.60 11.69 -3.90
N THR A 64 9.83 12.76 -4.09
CA THR A 64 8.97 13.33 -3.04
C THR A 64 7.84 12.37 -2.65
N ILE A 65 7.21 11.75 -3.63
CA ILE A 65 6.17 10.73 -3.41
C ILE A 65 6.76 9.55 -2.63
N ALA A 66 7.88 8.98 -3.07
CA ALA A 66 8.52 7.85 -2.40
C ALA A 66 8.86 8.16 -0.94
N ARG A 67 9.42 9.34 -0.66
CA ARG A 67 9.71 9.79 0.70
C ARG A 67 8.44 9.97 1.54
N ALA A 68 7.39 10.55 0.97
CA ALA A 68 6.11 10.74 1.65
C ALA A 68 5.44 9.39 1.98
N TYR A 69 5.54 8.39 1.10
CA TYR A 69 5.08 7.03 1.37
C TYR A 69 5.85 6.37 2.51
N ALA A 70 7.17 6.53 2.54
CA ALA A 70 8.02 5.95 3.59
C ALA A 70 7.74 6.55 4.98
N THR A 71 7.30 7.82 5.03
CA THR A 71 7.09 8.55 6.29
C THR A 71 5.64 8.50 6.79
N ALA A 72 4.70 8.02 5.96
CA ALA A 72 3.29 8.00 6.34
C ALA A 72 3.01 6.89 7.38
N PRO A 73 2.44 7.21 8.54
CA PRO A 73 2.13 6.21 9.55
C PRO A 73 0.98 5.32 9.06
N THR A 74 1.21 4.02 9.04
CA THR A 74 0.20 3.02 8.71
C THR A 74 0.17 1.93 9.76
N THR A 75 -1.00 1.49 10.15
CA THR A 75 -1.18 0.47 11.20
C THR A 75 -1.56 -0.89 10.64
N TYR A 76 -2.09 -0.94 9.42
CA TYR A 76 -2.49 -2.20 8.79
C TYR A 76 -1.32 -3.19 8.59
N GLN A 77 -0.11 -2.67 8.39
CA GLN A 77 1.10 -3.48 8.15
C GLN A 77 1.46 -4.42 9.31
N TYR A 78 1.02 -4.10 10.54
CA TYR A 78 1.33 -4.92 11.70
C TYR A 78 0.56 -6.24 11.73
N TRP A 79 -0.62 -6.30 11.12
CA TRP A 79 -1.50 -7.46 11.18
C TRP A 79 -1.86 -8.04 9.80
N THR A 80 -1.43 -7.40 8.71
CA THR A 80 -1.60 -7.91 7.34
C THR A 80 -0.28 -8.41 6.78
N SER A 81 -0.35 -9.34 5.84
CA SER A 81 0.80 -9.77 5.04
C SER A 81 0.67 -9.24 3.60
N THR A 82 1.81 -8.98 2.98
CA THR A 82 1.87 -8.56 1.58
C THR A 82 2.09 -9.75 0.67
N GLY A 83 1.39 -9.77 -0.45
CA GLY A 83 1.61 -10.76 -1.50
C GLY A 83 1.67 -10.07 -2.86
N SER A 84 2.24 -10.71 -3.86
CA SER A 84 2.27 -10.23 -5.24
C SER A 84 1.39 -11.10 -6.12
N ASN A 85 0.70 -10.47 -7.07
CA ASN A 85 0.03 -11.16 -8.16
C ASN A 85 0.64 -10.65 -9.48
N PRO A 86 0.94 -11.54 -10.44
CA PRO A 86 1.58 -11.15 -11.68
C PRO A 86 0.63 -10.40 -12.64
N ASP A 87 -0.67 -10.62 -12.52
CA ASP A 87 -1.69 -10.03 -13.38
C ASP A 87 -2.98 -9.67 -12.61
N PHE A 88 -3.96 -9.12 -13.33
CA PHE A 88 -5.27 -8.74 -12.77
C PHE A 88 -6.29 -9.87 -12.79
N LYS A 89 -5.90 -11.06 -13.23
CA LYS A 89 -6.79 -12.23 -13.22
C LYS A 89 -7.00 -12.70 -11.79
N LYS A 90 -8.06 -13.45 -11.59
CA LYS A 90 -8.28 -14.15 -10.33
C LYS A 90 -7.21 -15.22 -10.15
N VAL A 91 -6.51 -15.15 -9.04
CA VAL A 91 -5.53 -16.16 -8.62
C VAL A 91 -6.09 -16.88 -7.41
N THR A 92 -6.25 -18.18 -7.51
CA THR A 92 -6.70 -19.02 -6.40
C THR A 92 -5.49 -19.37 -5.53
N ARG A 93 -5.55 -19.02 -4.27
CA ARG A 93 -4.55 -19.41 -3.26
C ARG A 93 -5.11 -20.54 -2.43
N TYR A 94 -4.40 -21.64 -2.38
CA TYR A 94 -4.81 -22.84 -1.66
C TYR A 94 -4.27 -22.82 -0.24
N ARG A 95 -5.12 -23.23 0.70
CA ARG A 95 -4.73 -23.60 2.06
C ARG A 95 -4.66 -25.11 2.13
N LEU A 96 -3.53 -25.63 2.57
CA LEU A 96 -3.36 -27.05 2.82
C LEU A 96 -3.80 -27.35 4.24
N ALA A 97 -4.68 -28.33 4.40
CA ALA A 97 -4.97 -28.91 5.71
C ALA A 97 -3.81 -29.76 6.18
N ALA A 98 -3.66 -29.92 7.49
CA ALA A 98 -2.74 -30.90 8.05
C ALA A 98 -3.14 -32.30 7.57
N THR A 99 -2.16 -33.10 7.24
CA THR A 99 -2.37 -34.47 6.68
C THR A 99 -2.87 -35.51 7.67
N GLY A 100 -3.29 -35.08 8.89
CA GLY A 100 -3.82 -35.96 9.92
C GLY A 100 -2.74 -36.64 10.78
N GLU A 101 -3.19 -37.33 11.79
CA GLU A 101 -2.30 -38.05 12.73
C GLU A 101 -1.68 -39.29 12.09
N MET A 102 -0.42 -39.57 12.43
CA MET A 102 0.21 -40.82 12.09
C MET A 102 -0.49 -41.95 12.84
N GLN A 103 -0.83 -43.01 12.12
CA GLN A 103 -1.42 -44.21 12.71
C GLN A 103 -0.33 -45.28 12.91
N GLU A 104 -0.41 -45.98 14.03
CA GLU A 104 0.43 -47.16 14.28
C GLU A 104 0.09 -48.23 13.25
N ILE A 105 1.12 -48.72 12.58
CA ILE A 105 0.97 -49.75 11.56
C ILE A 105 1.54 -51.05 12.13
N PRO A 106 0.73 -52.11 12.24
CA PRO A 106 1.23 -53.41 12.65
C PRO A 106 2.21 -53.99 11.61
N GLU A 107 3.02 -54.94 12.02
CA GLU A 107 4.18 -55.48 11.29
C GLU A 107 3.91 -55.98 9.85
N ASN A 108 2.63 -56.13 9.44
CA ASN A 108 2.20 -56.47 8.08
C ASN A 108 1.06 -55.56 7.59
N GLY A 109 0.91 -54.36 8.18
CA GLY A 109 -0.18 -53.44 7.85
C GLY A 109 0.10 -52.56 6.63
N GLU A 110 -0.94 -52.22 5.88
CA GLU A 110 -0.87 -51.29 4.76
C GLU A 110 -0.85 -49.83 5.24
N PHE A 111 -0.01 -49.00 4.59
CA PHE A 111 -0.02 -47.56 4.78
C PHE A 111 -1.30 -46.96 4.17
N LYS A 112 -2.11 -46.31 5.01
CA LYS A 112 -3.30 -45.61 4.52
C LYS A 112 -2.89 -44.32 3.83
N SER A 113 -3.32 -44.13 2.60
CA SER A 113 -3.16 -42.89 1.87
C SER A 113 -4.08 -41.85 2.47
N VAL A 114 -3.53 -40.68 2.82
CA VAL A 114 -4.28 -39.51 3.30
C VAL A 114 -4.37 -38.53 2.17
N SER A 115 -5.61 -38.15 1.79
CA SER A 115 -5.85 -37.05 0.86
C SER A 115 -5.90 -35.76 1.63
N GLY A 116 -5.05 -34.78 1.27
CA GLY A 116 -5.16 -33.42 1.79
C GLY A 116 -6.43 -32.76 1.28
N MET A 117 -7.14 -32.04 2.15
CA MET A 117 -8.21 -31.15 1.72
C MET A 117 -7.62 -29.78 1.37
N ASP A 118 -7.87 -29.33 0.15
CA ASP A 118 -7.42 -28.03 -0.33
C ASP A 118 -8.60 -27.06 -0.36
N GLU A 119 -8.49 -25.95 0.36
CA GLU A 119 -9.43 -24.84 0.24
C GLU A 119 -8.81 -23.73 -0.60
N GLY A 120 -9.49 -23.39 -1.69
CA GLY A 120 -9.08 -22.32 -2.59
C GLY A 120 -9.75 -20.98 -2.26
N VAL A 121 -8.95 -19.92 -2.11
CA VAL A 121 -9.44 -18.55 -1.94
C VAL A 121 -9.06 -17.73 -3.15
N ASP A 122 -10.06 -17.20 -3.85
CA ASP A 122 -9.84 -16.35 -5.01
C ASP A 122 -9.44 -14.93 -4.60
N THR A 123 -8.31 -14.48 -5.12
CA THR A 123 -7.81 -13.12 -4.95
C THR A 123 -7.68 -12.43 -6.29
N SER A 124 -8.07 -11.16 -6.37
CA SER A 124 -7.92 -10.34 -7.58
C SER A 124 -7.40 -8.95 -7.23
N LEU A 125 -6.60 -8.38 -8.13
CA LEU A 125 -6.12 -7.01 -8.01
C LEU A 125 -7.21 -6.05 -8.45
N LYS A 126 -7.34 -4.93 -7.73
CA LYS A 126 -8.19 -3.80 -8.09
C LYS A 126 -7.34 -2.54 -8.19
N THR A 127 -7.54 -1.77 -9.26
CA THR A 127 -6.85 -0.50 -9.45
C THR A 127 -7.66 0.63 -8.84
N TYR A 128 -7.00 1.45 -8.03
CA TYR A 128 -7.57 2.68 -7.50
C TYR A 128 -6.68 3.83 -7.93
N GLY A 129 -7.26 4.90 -8.44
CA GLY A 129 -6.50 6.05 -8.90
C GLY A 129 -7.29 7.34 -8.74
N LYS A 130 -6.57 8.44 -8.59
CA LYS A 130 -7.10 9.79 -8.60
C LYS A 130 -6.22 10.66 -9.47
N ARG A 131 -6.83 11.43 -10.34
CA ARG A 131 -6.13 12.37 -11.23
C ARG A 131 -6.21 13.77 -10.64
N PHE A 132 -5.10 14.47 -10.59
CA PHE A 132 -5.04 15.90 -10.30
C PHE A 132 -4.17 16.59 -11.33
N GLY A 133 -4.46 17.85 -11.60
CA GLY A 133 -3.72 18.66 -12.56
C GLY A 133 -3.38 20.01 -11.94
N PHE A 134 -2.28 20.58 -12.37
CA PHE A 134 -1.87 21.92 -12.00
C PHE A 134 -2.09 22.86 -13.17
N SER A 135 -2.56 24.07 -12.89
CA SER A 135 -2.67 25.10 -13.92
C SER A 135 -1.27 25.67 -14.23
N ARG A 136 -1.11 26.22 -15.44
CA ARG A 136 0.11 26.93 -15.81
C ARG A 136 0.41 28.08 -14.85
N GLN A 137 -0.61 28.81 -14.41
CA GLN A 137 -0.47 29.92 -13.47
C GLN A 137 0.09 29.44 -12.12
N THR A 138 -0.36 28.31 -11.61
CA THR A 138 0.16 27.73 -10.36
C THR A 138 1.66 27.40 -10.46
N ILE A 139 2.10 26.94 -11.63
CA ILE A 139 3.51 26.61 -11.88
C ILE A 139 4.34 27.89 -12.03
N LEU A 140 3.83 28.90 -12.73
CA LEU A 140 4.56 30.15 -12.97
C LEU A 140 4.68 31.04 -11.73
N ASN A 141 3.70 31.02 -10.84
CA ASN A 141 3.71 31.82 -9.61
C ASN A 141 4.63 31.24 -8.50
N ASP A 142 5.48 30.31 -8.84
CA ASP A 142 6.48 29.68 -7.94
C ASP A 142 5.90 29.07 -6.66
N ASP A 143 4.72 28.48 -6.77
CA ASP A 143 4.07 27.76 -5.68
C ASP A 143 4.60 26.32 -5.50
N LEU A 144 5.91 26.10 -5.69
CA LEU A 144 6.53 24.77 -5.49
C LEU A 144 6.25 24.23 -4.08
N GLY A 145 6.25 25.11 -3.09
CA GLY A 145 5.88 24.74 -1.74
C GLY A 145 4.44 24.21 -1.67
N THR A 146 3.52 24.82 -2.39
CA THR A 146 2.11 24.41 -2.47
C THR A 146 1.97 23.10 -3.24
N VAL A 147 2.66 22.94 -4.37
CA VAL A 147 2.65 21.70 -5.16
C VAL A 147 3.19 20.52 -4.33
N SER A 148 4.32 20.70 -3.66
CA SER A 148 4.91 19.66 -2.79
C SER A 148 4.01 19.30 -1.60
N ARG A 149 3.35 20.29 -1.01
CA ARG A 149 2.37 20.08 0.08
C ARG A 149 1.15 19.31 -0.40
N LEU A 150 0.61 19.65 -1.58
CA LEU A 150 -0.53 18.94 -2.18
C LEU A 150 -0.18 17.48 -2.47
N ILE A 151 1.00 17.21 -3.01
CA ILE A 151 1.48 15.85 -3.27
C ILE A 151 1.60 15.07 -1.95
N THR A 152 2.21 15.66 -0.94
CA THR A 152 2.36 15.03 0.38
C THR A 152 0.99 14.77 1.01
N ALA A 153 0.05 15.70 0.91
CA ALA A 153 -1.31 15.53 1.40
C ALA A 153 -2.04 14.41 0.65
N GLN A 154 -1.84 14.31 -0.68
CA GLN A 154 -2.43 13.24 -1.48
C GLN A 154 -1.86 11.87 -1.10
N VAL A 155 -0.54 11.76 -0.90
CA VAL A 155 0.09 10.52 -0.45
C VAL A 155 -0.46 10.08 0.91
N ARG A 156 -0.59 11.00 1.86
CA ARG A 156 -1.20 10.72 3.17
C ARG A 156 -2.67 10.28 3.04
N SER A 157 -3.40 10.86 2.08
CA SER A 157 -4.78 10.46 1.78
C SER A 157 -4.84 9.04 1.20
N ASN A 158 -3.92 8.69 0.30
CA ASN A 158 -3.82 7.35 -0.27
C ASN A 158 -3.49 6.30 0.81
N GLN A 159 -2.55 6.61 1.70
CA GLN A 159 -2.20 5.71 2.81
C GLN A 159 -3.38 5.51 3.77
N ARG A 160 -4.11 6.57 4.09
CA ARG A 160 -5.34 6.45 4.87
C ARG A 160 -6.39 5.60 4.17
N PHE A 161 -6.55 5.75 2.85
CA PHE A 161 -7.47 4.95 2.06
C PHE A 161 -7.11 3.46 2.10
N ILE A 162 -5.82 3.11 1.94
CA ILE A 162 -5.34 1.71 2.03
C ILE A 162 -5.62 1.18 3.44
N ASN A 163 -5.24 1.94 4.47
CA ASN A 163 -5.49 1.58 5.85
C ASN A 163 -6.98 1.32 6.12
N GLN A 164 -7.84 2.24 5.68
CA GLN A 164 -9.29 2.09 5.77
C GLN A 164 -9.79 0.83 5.06
N LYS A 165 -9.29 0.53 3.85
CA LYS A 165 -9.69 -0.67 3.11
C LYS A 165 -9.32 -1.97 3.84
N CYS A 166 -8.15 -2.01 4.48
CA CYS A 166 -7.76 -3.15 5.29
C CYS A 166 -8.70 -3.33 6.49
N TYR A 167 -9.00 -2.25 7.22
CA TYR A 167 -9.93 -2.32 8.35
C TYR A 167 -11.38 -2.58 7.92
N GLU A 168 -11.81 -2.10 6.75
CA GLU A 168 -13.13 -2.43 6.20
C GLU A 168 -13.34 -3.94 6.01
N ALA A 169 -12.29 -4.69 5.71
CA ALA A 169 -12.37 -6.15 5.61
C ALA A 169 -12.79 -6.81 6.92
N LEU A 170 -12.37 -6.24 8.06
CA LEU A 170 -12.76 -6.72 9.38
C LEU A 170 -14.14 -6.18 9.80
N THR A 171 -14.36 -4.87 9.65
CA THR A 171 -15.58 -4.21 10.17
C THR A 171 -16.83 -4.53 9.37
N LYS A 172 -16.71 -4.77 8.06
CA LYS A 172 -17.85 -5.18 7.23
C LYS A 172 -18.26 -6.63 7.43
N ASN A 173 -17.45 -7.41 8.11
CA ASN A 173 -17.70 -8.82 8.39
C ASN A 173 -18.23 -9.58 7.18
N ALA A 174 -17.57 -9.40 6.02
CA ALA A 174 -18.02 -9.97 4.76
C ALA A 174 -17.92 -11.50 4.79
N LYS A 175 -18.72 -12.14 3.96
CA LYS A 175 -18.65 -13.60 3.75
C LYS A 175 -17.26 -13.97 3.20
N ILE A 176 -16.69 -15.00 3.78
CA ILE A 176 -15.41 -15.59 3.36
C ILE A 176 -15.64 -16.82 2.46
N PHE A 177 -14.62 -17.60 2.20
CA PHE A 177 -14.60 -18.72 1.28
C PHE A 177 -15.61 -19.83 1.60
N ASP A 178 -16.00 -20.00 2.86
CA ASP A 178 -17.01 -20.98 3.32
C ASP A 178 -18.46 -20.48 3.21
N GLY A 179 -18.65 -19.27 2.68
CA GLY A 179 -19.96 -18.62 2.54
C GLY A 179 -20.51 -18.00 3.82
N LYS A 180 -19.80 -18.11 4.94
CA LYS A 180 -20.17 -17.51 6.23
C LYS A 180 -19.40 -16.21 6.44
N ALA A 181 -19.85 -15.40 7.40
CA ALA A 181 -19.16 -14.19 7.77
C ALA A 181 -17.80 -14.49 8.44
N LEU A 182 -16.83 -13.58 8.32
CA LEU A 182 -15.50 -13.74 8.94
C LEU A 182 -15.63 -13.99 10.45
N PHE A 183 -16.42 -13.18 11.13
CA PHE A 183 -16.77 -13.37 12.55
C PHE A 183 -18.15 -14.01 12.65
N ASP A 184 -18.19 -15.26 12.99
CA ASP A 184 -19.41 -16.07 13.09
C ASP A 184 -19.29 -17.07 14.23
N ASN A 185 -20.42 -17.42 14.85
CA ASN A 185 -20.47 -18.40 15.93
C ASN A 185 -19.94 -19.78 15.51
N SER A 186 -20.15 -20.15 14.24
CA SER A 186 -19.64 -21.43 13.71
C SER A 186 -18.09 -21.49 13.62
N HIS A 187 -17.44 -20.33 13.59
CA HIS A 187 -15.99 -20.23 13.63
C HIS A 187 -15.43 -20.17 15.05
N ASN A 188 -16.27 -20.11 16.06
CA ASN A 188 -15.89 -19.93 17.47
C ASN A 188 -14.97 -18.70 17.68
N ASN A 189 -15.18 -17.63 16.91
CA ASN A 189 -14.38 -16.40 16.92
C ASN A 189 -15.22 -15.14 17.22
N LEU A 190 -16.50 -15.31 17.54
CA LEU A 190 -17.42 -14.23 17.91
C LEU A 190 -17.79 -14.36 19.38
N PHE A 191 -17.57 -13.31 20.16
CA PHE A 191 -17.90 -13.24 21.56
C PHE A 191 -18.87 -12.10 21.82
N THR A 192 -19.63 -12.23 22.91
CA THR A 192 -20.46 -11.13 23.41
C THR A 192 -19.53 -9.99 23.87
N GLY A 193 -19.84 -8.76 23.46
CA GLY A 193 -19.06 -7.60 23.88
C GLY A 193 -18.99 -7.48 25.40
N ALA A 194 -17.78 -7.35 25.92
CA ALA A 194 -17.52 -7.14 27.34
C ALA A 194 -16.52 -5.99 27.52
N GLU A 195 -16.53 -5.36 28.68
CA GLU A 195 -15.50 -4.38 29.01
C GLU A 195 -14.11 -5.02 29.02
N PRO A 196 -13.07 -4.29 28.55
CA PRO A 196 -11.70 -4.78 28.60
C PRO A 196 -11.27 -5.08 30.05
N SER A 197 -11.04 -6.35 30.33
CA SER A 197 -10.60 -6.86 31.63
C SER A 197 -9.63 -8.01 31.47
N ILE A 198 -8.90 -8.35 32.51
CA ILE A 198 -8.00 -9.52 32.48
C ILE A 198 -8.78 -10.80 32.16
N ALA A 199 -10.01 -10.91 32.67
CA ALA A 199 -10.86 -12.07 32.44
C ALA A 199 -11.28 -12.15 30.96
N SER A 200 -11.75 -11.07 30.36
CA SER A 200 -12.17 -11.03 28.95
C SER A 200 -11.00 -11.28 28.00
N PHE A 201 -9.81 -10.76 28.30
CA PHE A 201 -8.61 -11.06 27.51
C PHE A 201 -8.19 -12.53 27.62
N ASN A 202 -8.23 -13.12 28.82
CA ASN A 202 -7.92 -14.54 29.01
C ASN A 202 -8.91 -15.44 28.24
N GLU A 203 -10.19 -15.10 28.24
CA GLU A 203 -11.20 -15.83 27.47
C GLU A 203 -10.87 -15.82 25.97
N MET A 204 -10.54 -14.66 25.42
CA MET A 204 -10.13 -14.53 24.01
C MET A 204 -8.85 -15.32 23.70
N ILE A 205 -7.86 -15.29 24.59
CA ILE A 205 -6.61 -16.06 24.45
C ILE A 205 -6.89 -17.56 24.41
N VAL A 206 -7.72 -18.05 25.35
CA VAL A 206 -8.11 -19.46 25.43
C VAL A 206 -8.88 -19.88 24.19
N ALA A 207 -9.78 -19.04 23.69
CA ALA A 207 -10.54 -19.32 22.50
C ALA A 207 -9.66 -19.39 21.25
N MET A 208 -8.69 -18.48 21.09
CA MET A 208 -7.69 -18.56 20.01
C MET A 208 -6.84 -19.82 20.10
N ALA A 209 -6.40 -20.18 21.30
CA ALA A 209 -5.60 -21.40 21.52
C ALA A 209 -6.39 -22.68 21.16
N LYS A 210 -7.70 -22.68 21.42
CA LYS A 210 -8.59 -23.82 21.14
C LYS A 210 -9.08 -23.89 19.69
N GLN A 211 -8.71 -22.96 18.84
CA GLN A 211 -9.07 -23.02 17.41
C GLN A 211 -8.55 -24.31 16.78
N LYS A 212 -9.40 -24.91 15.98
CA LYS A 212 -9.12 -26.18 15.32
C LYS A 212 -8.75 -26.01 13.86
N ASP A 213 -8.06 -26.99 13.33
CA ASP A 213 -7.76 -27.09 11.91
C ASP A 213 -9.02 -27.34 11.07
N ILE A 214 -8.93 -27.23 9.75
CA ILE A 214 -10.01 -27.46 8.76
C ILE A 214 -10.72 -28.81 9.01
N ASN A 215 -9.98 -29.82 9.42
CA ASN A 215 -10.49 -31.15 9.74
C ASN A 215 -11.18 -31.25 11.12
N ASN A 216 -11.23 -30.18 11.89
CA ASN A 216 -11.76 -30.14 13.26
C ASN A 216 -11.13 -31.13 14.25
N LYS A 217 -9.96 -31.69 13.94
CA LYS A 217 -9.25 -32.67 14.79
C LYS A 217 -8.18 -32.00 15.65
N ASP A 218 -7.25 -31.31 15.00
CA ASP A 218 -6.08 -30.78 15.66
C ASP A 218 -6.30 -29.36 16.20
N VAL A 219 -5.84 -29.13 17.42
CA VAL A 219 -5.87 -27.80 18.05
C VAL A 219 -4.65 -27.02 17.60
N LEU A 220 -4.86 -25.85 17.00
CA LEU A 220 -3.81 -25.04 16.39
C LEU A 220 -2.94 -24.29 17.40
N ASN A 221 -3.37 -24.18 18.66
CA ASN A 221 -2.67 -23.47 19.73
C ASN A 221 -2.15 -22.07 19.30
N ILE A 222 -3.01 -21.30 18.64
CA ILE A 222 -2.67 -19.97 18.13
C ILE A 222 -2.53 -19.00 19.31
N LYS A 223 -1.41 -18.27 19.34
CA LYS A 223 -1.17 -17.23 20.34
C LYS A 223 -1.54 -15.86 19.77
N PRO A 224 -2.28 -15.03 20.49
CA PRO A 224 -2.57 -13.66 20.07
C PRO A 224 -1.28 -12.84 20.00
N ARG A 225 -1.17 -12.03 18.97
CA ARG A 225 -0.01 -11.17 18.73
C ARG A 225 -0.35 -9.69 18.76
N PHE A 226 -1.57 -9.35 18.39
CA PHE A 226 -2.05 -7.97 18.30
C PHE A 226 -3.43 -7.84 18.90
N VAL A 227 -3.70 -6.68 19.48
CA VAL A 227 -5.04 -6.25 19.88
C VAL A 227 -5.41 -5.07 18.98
N LEU A 228 -6.52 -5.20 18.26
CA LEU A 228 -7.06 -4.12 17.45
C LEU A 228 -8.26 -3.52 18.18
N ALA A 229 -8.15 -2.25 18.52
CA ALA A 229 -9.22 -1.51 19.18
C ALA A 229 -9.49 -0.20 18.45
N PRO A 230 -10.74 0.29 18.43
CA PRO A 230 -11.03 1.63 17.95
C PRO A 230 -10.37 2.66 18.88
N VAL A 231 -9.97 3.79 18.31
CA VAL A 231 -9.60 4.97 19.09
C VAL A 231 -10.89 5.60 19.58
N ALA A 232 -11.01 5.77 20.90
CA ALA A 232 -12.16 6.41 21.53
C ALA A 232 -12.21 7.91 21.20
#